data_931738b3e558e0ce0f8f37992bd8ddf0
#
_entry.id   931738b3e558e0ce0f8f37992bd8ddf0
#
_cell.length_a   1.000
_cell.length_b   1.000
_cell.length_c   1.000
_cell.angle_alpha   90.00
_cell.angle_beta   90.00
_cell.angle_gamma   90.00
#
_symmetry.space_group_name_H-M   'P 1'
#
loop_
_entity.id
_entity.type
_entity.pdbx_description
1 polymer ?
#
loop_
_entity_poly.entity_id
_entity_poly.type
_entity_poly.pdbx_seq_one_letter_code
_entity_poly.pdbx_strand_id
1 'polypeptide(L)'
;MKALVLRAPGAPFTLETVPDPVAGPGEAVARVLACGSGLTIQHYKAGRIPLAYPRIIGHEITGEIVELGVGVTGLEAGDAVTAYYYLFCGHCRMCLANLEPLCENSGGNVGKECDGGYAEYIKLPARNFLRLPDGLDYRAHPAEIGVICDALATPYKVNRRTRTRPGETVAVFGAGGGLGIHQIMLSKWAGARVIAVDIAAEKFEACRRAGAVEVVDAARHDVVEALRDLTGGKGVDVAVDYVSSSATLEQAVQALAVKGRMVTLGGAGKVFRVDAMQMLLKELDLLGSRYVTRSEILDTLALVARGEVWPMVTDIRPMAEAEALHERLEQGTVIGRAALLIG
;
A
#
# COMPACT_ATOMS: atom_id res chain seq x y z
N MET A 1 26.54 -7.53 -4.64
CA MET A 1 25.54 -7.33 -3.58
C MET A 1 24.83 -8.61 -3.22
N LYS A 2 24.33 -8.73 -2.00
CA LYS A 2 23.41 -9.81 -1.61
C LYS A 2 21.99 -9.46 -2.02
N ALA A 3 21.24 -10.46 -2.50
CA ALA A 3 19.86 -10.30 -2.93
C ALA A 3 19.05 -11.58 -2.68
N LEU A 4 17.77 -11.42 -2.41
CA LEU A 4 16.79 -12.51 -2.38
C LEU A 4 16.22 -12.69 -3.79
N VAL A 5 16.63 -13.75 -4.44
CA VAL A 5 16.24 -14.05 -5.82
C VAL A 5 15.10 -15.07 -5.83
N LEU A 6 14.00 -14.70 -6.49
CA LEU A 6 12.88 -15.60 -6.77
C LEU A 6 13.07 -16.22 -8.15
N ARG A 7 13.24 -17.55 -8.21
CA ARG A 7 13.62 -18.25 -9.45
C ARG A 7 12.44 -18.89 -10.19
N ALA A 8 11.33 -19.12 -9.49
CA ALA A 8 10.12 -19.70 -10.07
C ALA A 8 8.88 -19.34 -9.23
N PRO A 9 7.67 -19.45 -9.77
CA PRO A 9 6.43 -19.25 -9.01
C PRO A 9 6.37 -20.20 -7.81
N GLY A 10 6.08 -19.66 -6.62
CA GLY A 10 5.96 -20.45 -5.40
C GLY A 10 7.27 -21.03 -4.84
N ALA A 11 8.40 -20.84 -5.52
CA ALA A 11 9.70 -21.29 -5.01
C ALA A 11 10.10 -20.49 -3.75
N PRO A 12 10.93 -21.07 -2.87
CA PRO A 12 11.55 -20.32 -1.80
C PRO A 12 12.51 -19.26 -2.36
N PHE A 13 12.72 -18.20 -1.58
CA PHE A 13 13.78 -17.23 -1.90
C PHE A 13 15.15 -17.87 -1.77
N THR A 14 16.04 -17.56 -2.69
CA THR A 14 17.47 -17.90 -2.58
C THR A 14 18.29 -16.64 -2.29
N LEU A 15 19.06 -16.64 -1.20
CA LEU A 15 20.00 -15.58 -0.92
C LEU A 15 21.26 -15.78 -1.77
N GLU A 16 21.49 -14.87 -2.71
CA GLU A 16 22.56 -14.97 -3.69
C GLU A 16 23.46 -13.74 -3.66
N THR A 17 24.70 -13.92 -4.13
CA THR A 17 25.56 -12.81 -4.48
C THR A 17 25.43 -12.53 -5.97
N VAL A 18 24.92 -11.36 -6.31
CA VAL A 18 24.72 -10.90 -7.68
C VAL A 18 25.60 -9.66 -7.94
N PRO A 19 25.90 -9.29 -9.20
CA PRO A 19 26.63 -8.08 -9.51
C PRO A 19 25.97 -6.84 -8.90
N ASP A 20 26.75 -5.88 -8.43
CA ASP A 20 26.24 -4.57 -8.01
C ASP A 20 25.67 -3.83 -9.22
N PRO A 21 24.52 -3.15 -9.07
CA PRO A 21 23.99 -2.33 -10.14
C PRO A 21 24.85 -1.08 -10.35
N VAL A 22 25.00 -0.66 -11.60
CA VAL A 22 25.71 0.58 -11.98
C VAL A 22 24.70 1.54 -12.61
N ALA A 23 24.74 2.82 -12.22
CA ALA A 23 23.82 3.84 -12.72
C ALA A 23 24.13 4.20 -14.17
N GLY A 24 23.18 3.99 -15.07
CA GLY A 24 23.21 4.51 -16.43
C GLY A 24 22.73 5.97 -16.52
N PRO A 25 22.76 6.59 -17.72
CA PRO A 25 22.25 7.94 -17.89
C PRO A 25 20.80 8.11 -17.40
N GLY A 26 20.54 9.09 -16.53
CA GLY A 26 19.23 9.35 -15.95
C GLY A 26 18.76 8.36 -14.87
N GLU A 27 19.63 7.40 -14.49
CA GLU A 27 19.38 6.44 -13.42
C GLU A 27 20.11 6.83 -12.12
N ALA A 28 19.70 6.27 -11.01
CA ALA A 28 20.40 6.34 -9.75
C ALA A 28 20.40 4.96 -9.08
N VAL A 29 21.40 4.72 -8.22
CA VAL A 29 21.48 3.54 -7.36
C VAL A 29 21.30 4.00 -5.92
N ALA A 30 20.42 3.31 -5.18
CA ALA A 30 20.26 3.48 -3.75
C ALA A 30 20.68 2.23 -3.01
N ARG A 31 21.37 2.39 -1.87
CA ARG A 31 21.55 1.37 -0.87
C ARG A 31 20.22 1.20 -0.11
N VAL A 32 19.72 -0.02 -0.02
CA VAL A 32 18.45 -0.32 0.63
C VAL A 32 18.71 -0.64 2.11
N LEU A 33 17.98 0.04 3.00
CA LEU A 33 18.03 -0.21 4.45
C LEU A 33 16.92 -1.16 4.87
N ALA A 34 15.71 -0.96 4.33
CA ALA A 34 14.58 -1.84 4.57
C ALA A 34 13.65 -1.86 3.34
N CYS A 35 12.87 -2.93 3.24
CA CYS A 35 11.82 -3.07 2.25
C CYS A 35 10.55 -3.65 2.88
N GLY A 36 9.45 -2.92 2.78
CA GLY A 36 8.14 -3.38 3.22
C GLY A 36 7.67 -4.61 2.44
N SER A 37 6.83 -5.39 3.10
CA SER A 37 6.30 -6.66 2.59
C SER A 37 4.79 -6.71 2.77
N GLY A 38 4.07 -6.94 1.68
CA GLY A 38 2.62 -7.02 1.69
C GLY A 38 2.07 -8.05 0.70
N LEU A 39 0.74 -8.14 0.61
CA LEU A 39 0.08 -9.16 -0.20
C LEU A 39 0.41 -9.07 -1.69
N THR A 40 0.66 -7.89 -2.24
CA THR A 40 1.07 -7.75 -3.66
C THR A 40 2.39 -8.48 -3.91
N ILE A 41 3.36 -8.31 -3.01
CA ILE A 41 4.67 -8.99 -3.09
C ILE A 41 4.50 -10.50 -2.89
N GLN A 42 3.63 -10.91 -1.94
CA GLN A 42 3.29 -12.31 -1.75
C GLN A 42 2.57 -12.91 -2.97
N HIS A 43 1.75 -12.14 -3.68
CA HIS A 43 1.13 -12.61 -4.92
C HIS A 43 2.16 -12.82 -6.04
N TYR A 44 3.21 -11.99 -6.12
CA TYR A 44 4.35 -12.24 -7.02
C TYR A 44 5.07 -13.55 -6.66
N LYS A 45 5.42 -13.71 -5.37
CA LYS A 45 6.08 -14.92 -4.86
C LYS A 45 5.28 -16.18 -5.18
N ALA A 46 3.98 -16.16 -4.90
CA ALA A 46 3.09 -17.29 -5.11
C ALA A 46 2.73 -17.54 -6.61
N GLY A 47 3.17 -16.68 -7.53
CA GLY A 47 2.86 -16.80 -8.96
C GLY A 47 1.41 -16.45 -9.33
N ARG A 48 0.64 -15.83 -8.42
CA ARG A 48 -0.75 -15.38 -8.70
C ARG A 48 -0.79 -14.17 -9.62
N ILE A 49 0.29 -13.40 -9.66
CA ILE A 49 0.50 -12.32 -10.63
C ILE A 49 1.71 -12.70 -11.48
N PRO A 50 1.58 -12.70 -12.82
CA PRO A 50 2.66 -13.07 -13.73
C PRO A 50 3.93 -12.24 -13.49
N LEU A 51 5.08 -12.93 -13.45
CA LEU A 51 6.40 -12.39 -13.20
C LEU A 51 7.41 -13.04 -14.13
N ALA A 52 8.35 -12.28 -14.66
CA ALA A 52 9.50 -12.84 -15.37
C ALA A 52 10.58 -13.27 -14.36
N TYR A 53 10.96 -14.53 -14.39
CA TYR A 53 11.97 -15.09 -13.49
C TYR A 53 13.34 -15.25 -14.19
N PRO A 54 14.47 -15.16 -13.47
CA PRO A 54 14.59 -14.84 -12.05
C PRO A 54 14.26 -13.37 -11.78
N ARG A 55 13.81 -13.05 -10.53
CA ARG A 55 13.48 -11.69 -10.16
C ARG A 55 13.78 -11.41 -8.68
N ILE A 56 14.28 -10.21 -8.40
CA ILE A 56 14.31 -9.62 -7.06
C ILE A 56 13.04 -8.81 -6.90
N ILE A 57 12.20 -9.16 -5.93
CA ILE A 57 10.92 -8.47 -5.69
C ILE A 57 11.04 -7.41 -4.58
N GLY A 58 9.93 -6.74 -4.21
CA GLY A 58 9.90 -5.71 -3.19
C GLY A 58 9.89 -4.30 -3.78
N HIS A 59 9.07 -3.39 -3.22
CA HIS A 59 8.92 -2.04 -3.77
C HIS A 59 8.66 -0.94 -2.72
N GLU A 60 8.52 -1.28 -1.44
CA GLU A 60 8.34 -0.32 -0.35
C GLU A 60 9.69 -0.07 0.34
N ILE A 61 10.46 0.87 -0.16
CA ILE A 61 11.90 0.96 0.10
C ILE A 61 12.22 2.20 0.92
N THR A 62 13.05 2.03 1.94
CA THR A 62 13.87 3.10 2.53
C THR A 62 15.32 2.86 2.13
N GLY A 63 15.97 3.88 1.62
CA GLY A 63 17.37 3.78 1.18
C GLY A 63 18.10 5.11 1.16
N GLU A 64 19.36 5.03 0.76
CA GLU A 64 20.25 6.18 0.57
C GLU A 64 20.85 6.14 -0.83
N ILE A 65 20.84 7.25 -1.55
CA ILE A 65 21.48 7.36 -2.87
C ILE A 65 23.00 7.17 -2.72
N VAL A 66 23.57 6.26 -3.49
CA VAL A 66 25.02 5.98 -3.48
C VAL A 66 25.69 6.30 -4.82
N GLU A 67 24.93 6.27 -5.92
CA GLU A 67 25.47 6.54 -7.25
C GLU A 67 24.42 7.25 -8.12
N LEU A 68 24.88 8.20 -8.92
CA LEU A 68 24.06 8.96 -9.86
C LEU A 68 24.64 8.84 -11.26
N GLY A 69 23.79 8.48 -12.21
CA GLY A 69 24.13 8.47 -13.62
C GLY A 69 24.20 9.87 -14.23
N VAL A 70 24.78 9.95 -15.41
CA VAL A 70 24.90 11.21 -16.15
C VAL A 70 23.53 11.83 -16.40
N GLY A 71 23.42 13.15 -16.20
CA GLY A 71 22.19 13.92 -16.44
C GLY A 71 21.17 13.87 -15.31
N VAL A 72 21.44 13.19 -14.20
CA VAL A 72 20.57 13.22 -13.01
C VAL A 72 20.69 14.58 -12.32
N THR A 73 19.55 15.16 -11.99
CA THR A 73 19.43 16.42 -11.22
C THR A 73 18.41 16.25 -10.10
N GLY A 74 18.54 17.03 -9.03
CA GLY A 74 17.60 17.03 -7.90
C GLY A 74 17.79 15.90 -6.89
N LEU A 75 18.83 15.09 -7.07
CA LEU A 75 19.31 14.09 -6.10
C LEU A 75 20.82 14.23 -5.94
N GLU A 76 21.32 13.90 -4.75
CA GLU A 76 22.75 13.89 -4.41
C GLU A 76 23.08 12.56 -3.71
N ALA A 77 24.36 12.16 -3.78
CA ALA A 77 24.83 11.00 -3.01
C ALA A 77 24.70 11.30 -1.51
N GLY A 78 24.13 10.34 -0.77
CA GLY A 78 23.77 10.51 0.63
C GLY A 78 22.33 10.92 0.87
N ASP A 79 21.56 11.31 -0.15
CA ASP A 79 20.13 11.59 0.01
C ASP A 79 19.38 10.39 0.53
N ALA A 80 18.61 10.57 1.61
CA ALA A 80 17.65 9.60 2.09
C ALA A 80 16.40 9.59 1.18
N VAL A 81 16.01 8.40 0.73
CA VAL A 81 14.96 8.26 -0.30
C VAL A 81 14.00 7.12 -0.01
N THR A 82 12.79 7.25 -0.54
CA THR A 82 11.89 6.13 -0.82
C THR A 82 11.73 5.95 -2.33
N ALA A 83 11.20 4.81 -2.78
CA ALA A 83 11.04 4.51 -4.21
C ALA A 83 9.56 4.56 -4.62
N TYR A 84 9.30 5.14 -5.78
CA TYR A 84 8.00 5.14 -6.42
C TYR A 84 7.79 3.85 -7.24
N TYR A 85 6.69 3.17 -7.02
CA TYR A 85 6.42 1.83 -7.56
C TYR A 85 6.32 1.75 -9.09
N TYR A 86 5.64 2.72 -9.74
CA TYR A 86 5.46 2.69 -11.20
C TYR A 86 6.63 3.31 -11.94
N LEU A 87 7.15 2.61 -12.97
CA LEU A 87 8.13 3.16 -13.92
C LEU A 87 7.39 4.05 -14.93
N PHE A 88 7.08 5.25 -14.51
CA PHE A 88 6.28 6.20 -15.31
C PHE A 88 7.16 6.98 -16.30
N CYS A 89 6.58 7.40 -17.44
CA CYS A 89 7.34 8.08 -18.49
C CYS A 89 7.66 9.56 -18.16
N GLY A 90 6.86 10.24 -17.35
CA GLY A 90 7.06 11.64 -16.96
C GLY A 90 6.53 12.70 -17.96
N HIS A 91 6.09 12.31 -19.15
CA HIS A 91 5.74 13.27 -20.22
C HIS A 91 4.37 13.02 -20.90
N CYS A 92 3.69 11.91 -20.62
CA CYS A 92 2.32 11.71 -21.15
C CYS A 92 1.31 12.58 -20.39
N ARG A 93 0.12 12.71 -20.94
CA ARG A 93 -0.97 13.51 -20.37
C ARG A 93 -1.25 13.16 -18.91
N MET A 94 -1.23 11.87 -18.56
CA MET A 94 -1.48 11.42 -17.18
C MET A 94 -0.34 11.85 -16.24
N CYS A 95 0.90 11.68 -16.65
CA CYS A 95 2.06 12.11 -15.85
C CYS A 95 2.08 13.62 -15.65
N LEU A 96 1.80 14.42 -16.68
CA LEU A 96 1.74 15.88 -16.59
C LEU A 96 0.57 16.38 -15.71
N ALA A 97 -0.45 15.55 -15.52
CA ALA A 97 -1.57 15.81 -14.62
C ALA A 97 -1.34 15.25 -13.19
N ASN A 98 -0.13 14.82 -12.83
CA ASN A 98 0.18 14.14 -11.57
C ASN A 98 -0.66 12.89 -11.32
N LEU A 99 -0.91 12.09 -12.36
CA LEU A 99 -1.64 10.84 -12.32
C LEU A 99 -0.75 9.69 -12.80
N GLU A 100 0.46 9.60 -12.29
CA GLU A 100 1.49 8.64 -12.70
C GLU A 100 1.02 7.17 -12.62
N PRO A 101 0.13 6.76 -11.67
CA PRO A 101 -0.41 5.40 -11.67
C PRO A 101 -1.18 5.02 -12.93
N LEU A 102 -1.63 6.03 -13.70
CA LEU A 102 -2.36 5.90 -14.95
C LEU A 102 -1.49 6.25 -16.17
N CYS A 103 -0.17 6.22 -16.03
CA CYS A 103 0.78 6.52 -17.10
C CYS A 103 0.46 5.72 -18.38
N GLU A 104 0.31 6.42 -19.50
CA GLU A 104 -0.01 5.82 -20.82
C GLU A 104 1.16 5.06 -21.42
N ASN A 105 2.40 5.38 -21.00
CA ASN A 105 3.64 4.77 -21.48
C ASN A 105 4.44 4.21 -20.29
N SER A 106 3.79 3.43 -19.41
CA SER A 106 4.44 2.85 -18.24
C SER A 106 5.47 1.81 -18.66
N GLY A 107 6.68 1.90 -18.10
CA GLY A 107 7.72 0.87 -18.19
C GLY A 107 7.49 -0.32 -17.26
N GLY A 108 6.36 -0.33 -16.51
CA GLY A 108 6.02 -1.39 -15.57
C GLY A 108 6.16 -0.99 -14.11
N ASN A 109 6.51 -1.94 -13.27
CA ASN A 109 6.49 -1.83 -11.82
C ASN A 109 7.83 -2.28 -11.22
N VAL A 110 8.27 -1.60 -10.17
CA VAL A 110 9.43 -2.00 -9.37
C VAL A 110 9.16 -3.35 -8.68
N GLY A 111 10.12 -4.24 -8.75
CA GLY A 111 10.00 -5.61 -8.24
C GLY A 111 9.21 -6.56 -9.16
N LYS A 112 8.83 -6.11 -10.37
CA LYS A 112 8.14 -6.92 -11.36
C LYS A 112 8.81 -6.83 -12.74
N GLU A 113 8.74 -5.69 -13.42
CA GLU A 113 9.40 -5.46 -14.72
C GLU A 113 10.88 -5.11 -14.56
N CYS A 114 11.29 -4.58 -13.43
CA CYS A 114 12.70 -4.45 -13.01
C CYS A 114 12.90 -5.08 -11.63
N ASP A 115 14.15 -5.22 -11.19
CA ASP A 115 14.47 -5.71 -9.87
C ASP A 115 14.02 -4.72 -8.77
N GLY A 116 13.67 -5.26 -7.62
CA GLY A 116 13.12 -4.55 -6.47
C GLY A 116 14.06 -4.47 -5.28
N GLY A 117 13.50 -4.13 -4.12
CA GLY A 117 14.21 -3.79 -2.90
C GLY A 117 14.61 -4.96 -1.99
N TYR A 118 14.39 -6.21 -2.37
CA TYR A 118 14.90 -7.35 -1.60
C TYR A 118 16.37 -7.62 -1.91
N ALA A 119 17.18 -6.57 -1.96
CA ALA A 119 18.61 -6.58 -2.22
C ALA A 119 19.30 -5.40 -1.54
N GLU A 120 20.62 -5.50 -1.33
CA GLU A 120 21.42 -4.43 -0.70
C GLU A 120 21.40 -3.12 -1.51
N TYR A 121 21.23 -3.20 -2.83
CA TYR A 121 21.15 -2.04 -3.71
C TYR A 121 20.02 -2.19 -4.72
N ILE A 122 19.43 -1.06 -5.10
CA ILE A 122 18.43 -0.97 -6.16
C ILE A 122 18.80 0.14 -7.15
N LYS A 123 18.65 -0.14 -8.43
CA LYS A 123 18.81 0.81 -9.52
C LYS A 123 17.46 1.14 -10.17
N LEU A 124 17.14 2.41 -10.27
CA LEU A 124 15.91 2.90 -10.91
C LEU A 124 16.19 4.17 -11.72
N PRO A 125 15.30 4.56 -12.65
CA PRO A 125 15.30 5.93 -13.16
C PRO A 125 15.26 6.90 -11.96
N ALA A 126 16.14 7.89 -11.96
CA ALA A 126 16.32 8.80 -10.82
C ALA A 126 14.99 9.47 -10.38
N ARG A 127 14.09 9.75 -11.34
CA ARG A 127 12.76 10.29 -11.08
C ARG A 127 11.84 9.39 -10.23
N ASN A 128 12.18 8.10 -10.08
CA ASN A 128 11.45 7.17 -9.22
C ASN A 128 11.87 7.25 -7.75
N PHE A 129 12.98 7.91 -7.44
CA PHE A 129 13.33 8.19 -6.06
C PHE A 129 12.70 9.49 -5.58
N LEU A 130 12.16 9.46 -4.37
CA LEU A 130 11.60 10.62 -3.68
C LEU A 130 12.42 10.86 -2.42
N ARG A 131 12.97 12.07 -2.27
CA ARG A 131 13.71 12.43 -1.05
C ARG A 131 12.79 12.41 0.15
N LEU A 132 13.27 11.85 1.24
CA LEU A 132 12.59 11.92 2.52
C LEU A 132 12.69 13.35 3.06
N PRO A 133 11.63 13.88 3.70
CA PRO A 133 11.70 15.18 4.35
C PRO A 133 12.62 15.13 5.57
N ASP A 134 13.17 16.27 5.93
CA ASP A 134 13.91 16.44 7.17
C ASP A 134 13.03 16.08 8.38
N GLY A 135 13.65 15.55 9.44
CA GLY A 135 12.95 15.18 10.68
C GLY A 135 12.48 13.71 10.75
N LEU A 136 12.62 12.94 9.68
CA LEU A 136 12.41 11.49 9.73
C LEU A 136 13.73 10.77 10.07
N ASP A 137 13.76 10.10 11.23
CA ASP A 137 14.90 9.24 11.59
C ASP A 137 14.79 7.90 10.84
N TYR A 138 15.11 7.94 9.55
CA TYR A 138 14.99 6.78 8.65
C TYR A 138 16.04 5.69 8.96
N ARG A 139 17.09 6.01 9.70
CA ARG A 139 18.09 5.00 10.13
C ARG A 139 17.63 4.24 11.36
N ALA A 140 16.95 4.89 12.30
CA ALA A 140 16.34 4.23 13.44
C ALA A 140 15.07 3.46 13.08
N HIS A 141 14.32 3.93 12.06
CA HIS A 141 13.01 3.41 11.67
C HIS A 141 12.89 3.09 10.16
N PRO A 142 13.86 2.35 9.58
CA PRO A 142 13.86 2.12 8.13
C PRO A 142 12.65 1.32 7.65
N ALA A 143 12.15 0.39 8.45
CA ALA A 143 11.01 -0.45 8.13
C ALA A 143 9.70 0.35 8.03
N GLU A 144 9.44 1.20 9.03
CA GLU A 144 8.25 2.04 9.10
C GLU A 144 8.25 3.08 7.98
N ILE A 145 9.40 3.68 7.70
CA ILE A 145 9.52 4.70 6.66
C ILE A 145 9.37 4.09 5.27
N GLY A 146 9.90 2.88 5.05
CA GLY A 146 9.78 2.20 3.75
C GLY A 146 8.33 1.94 3.34
N VAL A 147 7.47 1.58 4.28
CA VAL A 147 6.07 1.26 3.97
C VAL A 147 5.19 2.49 3.72
N ILE A 148 5.69 3.71 3.98
CA ILE A 148 4.91 4.94 3.77
C ILE A 148 4.50 5.09 2.31
N CYS A 149 5.39 4.78 1.37
CA CYS A 149 5.16 5.01 -0.06
C CYS A 149 4.02 4.17 -0.66
N ASP A 150 3.58 3.13 0.03
CA ASP A 150 2.41 2.31 -0.37
C ASP A 150 1.41 2.15 0.78
N ALA A 151 1.80 1.42 1.83
CA ALA A 151 0.84 1.00 2.85
C ALA A 151 0.15 2.15 3.60
N LEU A 152 0.78 3.32 3.71
CA LEU A 152 0.19 4.52 4.31
C LEU A 152 -0.31 5.51 3.25
N ALA A 153 0.45 5.76 2.18
CA ALA A 153 0.08 6.75 1.17
C ALA A 153 -1.11 6.32 0.31
N THR A 154 -1.29 5.00 0.07
CA THR A 154 -2.48 4.49 -0.64
C THR A 154 -3.78 4.81 0.11
N PRO A 155 -3.92 4.56 1.43
CA PRO A 155 -5.03 5.04 2.24
C PRO A 155 -5.20 6.56 2.26
N TYR A 156 -4.11 7.34 2.25
CA TYR A 156 -4.19 8.80 2.13
C TYR A 156 -4.90 9.22 0.84
N LYS A 157 -4.50 8.65 -0.30
CA LYS A 157 -5.18 8.86 -1.58
C LYS A 157 -6.65 8.43 -1.52
N VAL A 158 -6.95 7.30 -0.87
CA VAL A 158 -8.33 6.81 -0.73
C VAL A 158 -9.21 7.84 -0.04
N ASN A 159 -8.77 8.44 1.06
CA ASN A 159 -9.51 9.52 1.72
C ASN A 159 -9.74 10.73 0.81
N ARG A 160 -8.74 11.13 0.03
CA ARG A 160 -8.89 12.20 -0.97
C ARG A 160 -9.87 11.81 -2.08
N ARG A 161 -9.77 10.59 -2.57
CA ARG A 161 -10.60 10.04 -3.65
C ARG A 161 -12.07 9.95 -3.24
N THR A 162 -12.34 9.52 -2.01
CA THR A 162 -13.67 9.44 -1.42
C THR A 162 -14.15 10.77 -0.85
N ARG A 163 -13.28 11.78 -0.80
CA ARG A 163 -13.60 13.09 -0.20
C ARG A 163 -14.09 12.93 1.25
N THR A 164 -13.44 12.03 2.00
CA THR A 164 -13.77 11.77 3.41
C THR A 164 -13.70 13.06 4.23
N ARG A 165 -14.72 13.34 5.06
CA ARG A 165 -14.88 14.56 5.83
C ARG A 165 -15.01 14.28 7.32
N PRO A 166 -14.67 15.24 8.17
CA PRO A 166 -14.95 15.14 9.60
C PRO A 166 -16.42 14.84 9.88
N GLY A 167 -16.67 13.93 10.83
CA GLY A 167 -18.01 13.52 11.25
C GLY A 167 -18.66 12.43 10.37
N GLU A 168 -18.11 12.11 9.21
CA GLU A 168 -18.59 10.99 8.40
C GLU A 168 -18.23 9.64 9.02
N THR A 169 -19.03 8.62 8.74
CA THR A 169 -18.77 7.23 9.13
C THR A 169 -18.12 6.47 7.98
N VAL A 170 -16.94 5.92 8.23
CA VAL A 170 -16.14 5.13 7.27
C VAL A 170 -16.11 3.67 7.70
N ALA A 171 -16.57 2.74 6.87
CA ALA A 171 -16.38 1.30 7.04
C ALA A 171 -15.15 0.84 6.24
N VAL A 172 -14.24 0.10 6.89
CA VAL A 172 -13.02 -0.43 6.26
C VAL A 172 -13.09 -1.95 6.26
N PHE A 173 -13.19 -2.56 5.08
CA PHE A 173 -13.19 -4.02 4.88
C PHE A 173 -11.76 -4.52 4.71
N GLY A 174 -11.42 -5.63 5.39
CA GLY A 174 -10.03 -6.12 5.50
C GLY A 174 -9.21 -5.21 6.41
N ALA A 175 -9.85 -4.73 7.49
CA ALA A 175 -9.39 -3.66 8.36
C ALA A 175 -8.07 -3.95 9.08
N GLY A 176 -7.81 -5.20 9.44
CA GLY A 176 -6.58 -5.59 10.15
C GLY A 176 -5.39 -5.91 9.25
N GLY A 177 -5.56 -5.80 7.92
CA GLY A 177 -4.49 -5.96 6.95
C GLY A 177 -3.60 -4.73 6.77
N GLY A 178 -2.56 -4.86 5.93
CA GLY A 178 -1.53 -3.83 5.75
C GLY A 178 -2.06 -2.47 5.28
N LEU A 179 -3.03 -2.43 4.37
CA LEU A 179 -3.68 -1.19 3.94
C LEU A 179 -4.82 -0.80 4.88
N GLY A 180 -5.60 -1.79 5.36
CA GLY A 180 -6.79 -1.55 6.18
C GLY A 180 -6.47 -0.85 7.51
N ILE A 181 -5.43 -1.28 8.20
CA ILE A 181 -5.01 -0.67 9.47
C ILE A 181 -4.63 0.81 9.29
N HIS A 182 -3.90 1.12 8.22
CA HIS A 182 -3.51 2.48 7.89
C HIS A 182 -4.70 3.33 7.38
N GLN A 183 -5.69 2.69 6.73
CA GLN A 183 -6.95 3.38 6.39
C GLN A 183 -7.70 3.80 7.63
N ILE A 184 -7.77 2.95 8.67
CA ILE A 184 -8.37 3.33 9.96
C ILE A 184 -7.67 4.56 10.52
N MET A 185 -6.34 4.54 10.60
CA MET A 185 -5.53 5.64 11.14
C MET A 185 -5.76 6.95 10.37
N LEU A 186 -5.74 6.89 9.03
CA LEU A 186 -5.89 8.07 8.19
C LEU A 186 -7.33 8.58 8.12
N SER A 187 -8.34 7.70 8.18
CA SER A 187 -9.74 8.15 8.27
C SER A 187 -10.02 8.81 9.62
N LYS A 188 -9.46 8.28 10.71
CA LYS A 188 -9.49 8.94 12.02
C LYS A 188 -8.78 10.31 11.99
N TRP A 189 -7.58 10.37 11.39
CA TRP A 189 -6.86 11.64 11.20
C TRP A 189 -7.70 12.66 10.42
N ALA A 190 -8.46 12.23 9.41
CA ALA A 190 -9.39 13.07 8.66
C ALA A 190 -10.66 13.46 9.47
N GLY A 191 -10.78 13.05 10.73
CA GLY A 191 -11.91 13.36 11.61
C GLY A 191 -13.14 12.49 11.41
N ALA A 192 -13.03 11.36 10.70
CA ALA A 192 -14.13 10.43 10.51
C ALA A 192 -14.29 9.46 11.69
N ARG A 193 -15.52 8.97 11.88
CA ARG A 193 -15.84 7.84 12.73
C ARG A 193 -15.58 6.54 11.95
N VAL A 194 -14.67 5.68 12.43
CA VAL A 194 -14.25 4.50 11.67
C VAL A 194 -14.82 3.22 12.28
N ILE A 195 -15.43 2.39 11.45
CA ILE A 195 -15.88 1.03 11.77
C ILE A 195 -14.99 0.06 11.00
N ALA A 196 -14.28 -0.80 11.73
CA ALA A 196 -13.46 -1.86 11.14
C ALA A 196 -14.34 -3.08 10.80
N VAL A 197 -14.10 -3.71 9.65
CA VAL A 197 -14.75 -4.96 9.23
C VAL A 197 -13.66 -5.96 8.89
N ASP A 198 -13.56 -7.06 9.65
CA ASP A 198 -12.57 -8.11 9.40
C ASP A 198 -13.10 -9.47 9.84
N ILE A 199 -12.52 -10.55 9.33
CA ILE A 199 -12.88 -11.93 9.70
C ILE A 199 -11.98 -12.51 10.80
N ALA A 200 -10.84 -11.87 11.08
CA ALA A 200 -9.76 -12.36 11.94
C ALA A 200 -9.84 -11.69 13.32
N ALA A 201 -10.42 -12.37 14.30
CA ALA A 201 -10.67 -11.84 15.65
C ALA A 201 -9.36 -11.36 16.33
N GLU A 202 -8.24 -12.01 16.06
CA GLU A 202 -6.91 -11.63 16.58
C GLU A 202 -6.43 -10.24 16.13
N LYS A 203 -7.05 -9.66 15.08
CA LYS A 203 -6.73 -8.33 14.56
C LYS A 203 -7.59 -7.21 15.15
N PHE A 204 -8.68 -7.55 15.82
CA PHE A 204 -9.68 -6.56 16.26
C PHE A 204 -9.10 -5.54 17.23
N GLU A 205 -8.26 -5.98 18.16
CA GLU A 205 -7.62 -5.08 19.13
C GLU A 205 -6.66 -4.09 18.44
N ALA A 206 -5.94 -4.54 17.42
CA ALA A 206 -5.10 -3.66 16.64
C ALA A 206 -5.93 -2.62 15.85
N CYS A 207 -7.09 -3.01 15.32
CA CYS A 207 -8.02 -2.07 14.68
C CYS A 207 -8.51 -0.99 15.66
N ARG A 208 -8.83 -1.35 16.91
CA ARG A 208 -9.22 -0.37 17.94
C ARG A 208 -8.06 0.56 18.28
N ARG A 209 -6.86 0.03 18.48
CA ARG A 209 -5.65 0.87 18.72
C ARG A 209 -5.37 1.81 17.56
N ALA A 210 -5.58 1.39 16.32
CA ALA A 210 -5.46 2.25 15.15
C ALA A 210 -6.52 3.37 15.09
N GLY A 211 -7.64 3.21 15.82
CA GLY A 211 -8.66 4.24 15.98
C GLY A 211 -10.05 3.87 15.49
N ALA A 212 -10.31 2.60 15.19
CA ALA A 212 -11.67 2.14 14.95
C ALA A 212 -12.48 2.24 16.26
N VAL A 213 -13.63 2.88 16.18
CA VAL A 213 -14.56 3.01 17.34
C VAL A 213 -15.38 1.74 17.54
N GLU A 214 -15.62 1.01 16.45
CA GLU A 214 -16.34 -0.26 16.44
C GLU A 214 -15.62 -1.27 15.53
N VAL A 215 -15.82 -2.55 15.78
CA VAL A 215 -15.32 -3.66 14.96
C VAL A 215 -16.44 -4.64 14.69
N VAL A 216 -16.69 -4.92 13.43
CA VAL A 216 -17.65 -5.93 12.96
C VAL A 216 -16.89 -7.21 12.63
N ASP A 217 -17.22 -8.30 13.33
CA ASP A 217 -16.74 -9.65 13.02
C ASP A 217 -17.53 -10.21 11.83
N ALA A 218 -16.94 -10.10 10.65
CA ALA A 218 -17.57 -10.54 9.40
C ALA A 218 -17.62 -12.07 9.26
N ALA A 219 -16.96 -12.82 10.15
CA ALA A 219 -17.09 -14.28 10.20
C ALA A 219 -18.36 -14.75 10.94
N ARG A 220 -18.95 -13.88 11.78
CA ARG A 220 -20.07 -14.23 12.68
C ARG A 220 -21.33 -13.43 12.43
N HIS A 221 -21.26 -12.27 11.80
CA HIS A 221 -22.39 -11.34 11.64
C HIS A 221 -22.65 -11.04 10.17
N ASP A 222 -23.92 -10.74 9.86
CA ASP A 222 -24.25 -10.05 8.61
C ASP A 222 -23.65 -8.62 8.66
N VAL A 223 -22.70 -8.36 7.78
CA VAL A 223 -21.95 -7.10 7.77
C VAL A 223 -22.87 -5.91 7.46
N VAL A 224 -23.82 -6.08 6.54
CA VAL A 224 -24.73 -4.99 6.12
C VAL A 224 -25.67 -4.61 7.25
N GLU A 225 -26.24 -5.61 7.92
CA GLU A 225 -27.13 -5.43 9.09
C GLU A 225 -26.36 -4.75 10.22
N ALA A 226 -25.18 -5.29 10.60
CA ALA A 226 -24.35 -4.73 11.65
C ALA A 226 -23.95 -3.27 11.38
N LEU A 227 -23.54 -2.92 10.16
CA LEU A 227 -23.22 -1.55 9.80
C LEU A 227 -24.43 -0.62 9.85
N ARG A 228 -25.62 -1.10 9.47
CA ARG A 228 -26.87 -0.33 9.61
C ARG A 228 -27.22 -0.07 11.07
N ASP A 229 -27.13 -1.09 11.91
CA ASP A 229 -27.43 -0.95 13.35
C ASP A 229 -26.49 0.07 14.00
N LEU A 230 -25.18 -0.02 13.73
CA LEU A 230 -24.17 0.89 14.24
C LEU A 230 -24.32 2.34 13.73
N THR A 231 -25.14 2.54 12.70
CA THR A 231 -25.41 3.86 12.09
C THR A 231 -26.86 4.31 12.24
N GLY A 232 -27.64 3.65 13.10
CA GLY A 232 -29.06 3.97 13.35
C GLY A 232 -29.90 3.85 12.07
N GLY A 233 -29.65 2.84 11.25
CA GLY A 233 -30.36 2.54 10.01
C GLY A 233 -29.92 3.35 8.78
N LYS A 234 -29.07 4.35 8.94
CA LYS A 234 -28.67 5.27 7.85
C LYS A 234 -27.68 4.64 6.86
N GLY A 235 -26.83 3.73 7.34
CA GLY A 235 -25.68 3.21 6.58
C GLY A 235 -24.43 4.08 6.76
N VAL A 236 -23.34 3.70 6.07
CA VAL A 236 -22.04 4.39 6.15
C VAL A 236 -21.86 5.39 5.02
N ASP A 237 -21.20 6.52 5.30
CA ASP A 237 -20.92 7.55 4.30
C ASP A 237 -19.85 7.10 3.31
N VAL A 238 -18.86 6.33 3.78
CA VAL A 238 -17.79 5.78 2.95
C VAL A 238 -17.57 4.30 3.29
N ALA A 239 -17.45 3.47 2.25
CA ALA A 239 -17.00 2.09 2.37
C ALA A 239 -15.70 1.91 1.58
N VAL A 240 -14.64 1.46 2.26
CA VAL A 240 -13.34 1.17 1.64
C VAL A 240 -13.12 -0.34 1.67
N ASP A 241 -13.00 -0.96 0.48
CA ASP A 241 -12.81 -2.41 0.39
C ASP A 241 -11.42 -2.78 -0.14
N TYR A 242 -10.59 -3.31 0.77
CA TYR A 242 -9.26 -3.87 0.48
C TYR A 242 -9.27 -5.38 0.24
N VAL A 243 -10.38 -6.06 0.49
CA VAL A 243 -10.56 -7.50 0.21
C VAL A 243 -10.90 -7.70 -1.26
N SER A 244 -11.81 -6.87 -1.77
CA SER A 244 -12.26 -6.82 -3.16
C SER A 244 -12.74 -8.18 -3.70
N SER A 245 -13.41 -8.96 -2.85
CA SER A 245 -14.19 -10.12 -3.29
C SER A 245 -15.56 -9.68 -3.80
N SER A 246 -16.23 -10.51 -4.62
CA SER A 246 -17.59 -10.18 -5.07
C SER A 246 -18.52 -9.92 -3.88
N ALA A 247 -18.43 -10.73 -2.82
CA ALA A 247 -19.26 -10.60 -1.62
C ALA A 247 -18.99 -9.29 -0.86
N THR A 248 -17.71 -8.96 -0.59
CA THR A 248 -17.38 -7.74 0.16
C THR A 248 -17.69 -6.47 -0.63
N LEU A 249 -17.51 -6.48 -1.96
CA LEU A 249 -17.90 -5.37 -2.82
C LEU A 249 -19.42 -5.14 -2.81
N GLU A 250 -20.22 -6.21 -2.86
CA GLU A 250 -21.69 -6.12 -2.75
C GLU A 250 -22.13 -5.62 -1.37
N GLN A 251 -21.55 -6.16 -0.30
CA GLN A 251 -21.81 -5.72 1.07
C GLN A 251 -21.46 -4.24 1.27
N ALA A 252 -20.30 -3.81 0.76
CA ALA A 252 -19.86 -2.42 0.85
C ALA A 252 -20.86 -1.46 0.20
N VAL A 253 -21.37 -1.80 -1.01
CA VAL A 253 -22.39 -0.98 -1.68
C VAL A 253 -23.72 -0.98 -0.93
N GLN A 254 -24.18 -2.15 -0.46
CA GLN A 254 -25.46 -2.29 0.25
C GLN A 254 -25.48 -1.53 1.58
N ALA A 255 -24.32 -1.42 2.26
CA ALA A 255 -24.17 -0.72 3.52
C ALA A 255 -24.12 0.82 3.38
N LEU A 256 -24.05 1.38 2.15
CA LEU A 256 -23.92 2.83 1.95
C LEU A 256 -25.18 3.59 2.36
N ALA A 257 -24.98 4.73 2.97
CA ALA A 257 -25.98 5.77 3.20
C ALA A 257 -26.37 6.49 1.89
N VAL A 258 -27.32 7.40 1.97
CA VAL A 258 -27.61 8.35 0.89
C VAL A 258 -26.38 9.21 0.61
N LYS A 259 -26.00 9.42 -0.66
CA LYS A 259 -24.75 10.07 -1.09
C LYS A 259 -23.48 9.31 -0.66
N GLY A 260 -23.61 8.03 -0.33
CA GLY A 260 -22.49 7.20 0.07
C GLY A 260 -21.51 6.96 -1.07
N ARG A 261 -20.25 6.74 -0.72
CA ARG A 261 -19.14 6.49 -1.66
C ARG A 261 -18.48 5.16 -1.31
N MET A 262 -18.35 4.26 -2.30
CA MET A 262 -17.56 3.04 -2.16
C MET A 262 -16.29 3.15 -3.01
N VAL A 263 -15.16 2.70 -2.48
CA VAL A 263 -13.92 2.59 -3.22
C VAL A 263 -13.31 1.20 -3.09
N THR A 264 -12.84 0.67 -4.24
CA THR A 264 -12.09 -0.59 -4.33
C THR A 264 -10.71 -0.36 -4.94
N LEU A 265 -9.72 -1.18 -4.50
CA LEU A 265 -8.34 -1.14 -4.96
C LEU A 265 -7.87 -2.48 -5.54
N GLY A 266 -8.75 -3.46 -5.65
CA GLY A 266 -8.41 -4.81 -6.10
C GLY A 266 -9.53 -5.47 -6.90
N GLY A 267 -9.64 -6.79 -6.78
CA GLY A 267 -10.73 -7.55 -7.39
C GLY A 267 -10.43 -8.08 -8.79
N ALA A 268 -9.16 -8.39 -9.10
CA ALA A 268 -8.81 -8.97 -10.40
C ALA A 268 -9.68 -10.21 -10.72
N GLY A 269 -10.39 -10.18 -11.86
CA GLY A 269 -11.31 -11.23 -12.30
C GLY A 269 -12.59 -11.36 -11.47
N LYS A 270 -12.89 -10.42 -10.57
CA LYS A 270 -14.13 -10.41 -9.77
C LYS A 270 -15.19 -9.53 -10.42
N VAL A 271 -16.43 -9.98 -10.31
CA VAL A 271 -17.62 -9.26 -10.74
C VAL A 271 -18.56 -9.15 -9.54
N PHE A 272 -19.19 -7.99 -9.35
CA PHE A 272 -20.16 -7.77 -8.30
C PHE A 272 -21.40 -7.08 -8.87
N ARG A 273 -22.53 -7.28 -8.20
CA ARG A 273 -23.83 -6.76 -8.62
C ARG A 273 -24.18 -5.51 -7.84
N VAL A 274 -24.74 -4.55 -8.54
CA VAL A 274 -25.23 -3.31 -7.94
C VAL A 274 -26.68 -3.09 -8.43
N ASP A 275 -27.58 -2.83 -7.49
CA ASP A 275 -28.94 -2.45 -7.82
C ASP A 275 -28.97 -1.03 -8.38
N ALA A 276 -29.43 -0.90 -9.63
CA ALA A 276 -29.48 0.38 -10.32
C ALA A 276 -30.45 1.36 -9.61
N MET A 277 -31.54 0.87 -9.02
CA MET A 277 -32.47 1.73 -8.28
C MET A 277 -31.85 2.22 -6.97
N GLN A 278 -31.07 1.38 -6.27
CA GLN A 278 -30.33 1.81 -5.10
C GLN A 278 -29.32 2.91 -5.46
N MET A 279 -28.58 2.75 -6.58
CA MET A 279 -27.67 3.78 -7.06
C MET A 279 -28.38 5.10 -7.34
N LEU A 280 -29.51 5.04 -8.05
CA LEU A 280 -30.31 6.21 -8.41
C LEU A 280 -30.87 6.91 -7.16
N LEU A 281 -31.58 6.17 -6.30
CA LEU A 281 -32.31 6.73 -5.17
C LEU A 281 -31.39 7.26 -4.05
N LYS A 282 -30.19 6.68 -3.93
CA LYS A 282 -29.20 7.14 -2.96
C LYS A 282 -28.12 8.03 -3.59
N GLU A 283 -28.09 8.21 -4.88
CA GLU A 283 -27.05 8.94 -5.63
C GLU A 283 -25.64 8.50 -5.23
N LEU A 284 -25.35 7.19 -5.36
CA LEU A 284 -24.09 6.60 -4.91
C LEU A 284 -22.93 6.87 -5.87
N ASP A 285 -21.72 7.08 -5.32
CA ASP A 285 -20.46 7.08 -6.06
C ASP A 285 -19.75 5.73 -5.89
N LEU A 286 -19.49 5.01 -7.00
CA LEU A 286 -18.65 3.82 -7.01
C LEU A 286 -17.31 4.15 -7.66
N LEU A 287 -16.22 3.99 -6.91
CA LEU A 287 -14.91 4.52 -7.26
C LEU A 287 -13.87 3.39 -7.35
N GLY A 288 -13.02 3.45 -8.40
CA GLY A 288 -11.77 2.71 -8.41
C GLY A 288 -10.62 3.61 -7.94
N SER A 289 -9.64 3.03 -7.24
CA SER A 289 -8.39 3.70 -6.90
C SER A 289 -7.22 2.79 -7.22
N ARG A 290 -6.17 3.33 -7.82
CA ARG A 290 -4.97 2.58 -8.19
C ARG A 290 -3.76 3.24 -7.60
N TYR A 291 -3.14 2.57 -6.58
CA TYR A 291 -1.94 3.04 -5.90
C TYR A 291 -2.05 4.52 -5.49
N VAL A 292 -0.98 5.27 -5.55
CA VAL A 292 -0.82 6.63 -5.06
C VAL A 292 0.01 7.45 -6.05
N THR A 293 -0.18 8.77 -6.12
CA THR A 293 0.65 9.68 -6.91
C THR A 293 1.92 10.06 -6.13
N ARG A 294 2.94 10.56 -6.84
CA ARG A 294 4.17 11.02 -6.18
C ARG A 294 3.91 12.17 -5.20
N SER A 295 3.04 13.10 -5.56
CA SER A 295 2.67 14.21 -4.67
C SER A 295 1.98 13.71 -3.40
N GLU A 296 1.09 12.72 -3.50
CA GLU A 296 0.42 12.13 -2.34
C GLU A 296 1.38 11.36 -1.43
N ILE A 297 2.45 10.75 -1.97
CA ILE A 297 3.52 10.18 -1.13
C ILE A 297 4.23 11.29 -0.35
N LEU A 298 4.60 12.38 -1.01
CA LEU A 298 5.26 13.51 -0.35
C LEU A 298 4.38 14.14 0.74
N ASP A 299 3.09 14.32 0.47
CA ASP A 299 2.12 14.78 1.47
C ASP A 299 2.08 13.83 2.68
N THR A 300 2.06 12.51 2.44
CA THR A 300 2.01 11.49 3.49
C THR A 300 3.31 11.44 4.31
N LEU A 301 4.46 11.53 3.65
CA LEU A 301 5.76 11.65 4.32
C LEU A 301 5.81 12.88 5.22
N ALA A 302 5.27 14.02 4.77
CA ALA A 302 5.17 15.23 5.56
C ALA A 302 4.25 15.06 6.78
N LEU A 303 3.15 14.31 6.69
CA LEU A 303 2.30 13.99 7.85
C LEU A 303 3.07 13.17 8.90
N VAL A 304 3.83 12.18 8.45
CA VAL A 304 4.63 11.34 9.35
C VAL A 304 5.76 12.15 9.99
N ALA A 305 6.44 13.00 9.23
CA ALA A 305 7.50 13.88 9.74
C ALA A 305 7.00 14.87 10.81
N ARG A 306 5.73 15.31 10.72
CA ARG A 306 5.08 16.13 11.75
C ARG A 306 4.53 15.34 12.95
N GLY A 307 4.65 14.00 12.93
CA GLY A 307 4.15 13.13 14.00
C GLY A 307 2.62 12.99 14.04
N GLU A 308 1.92 13.37 12.98
CA GLU A 308 0.45 13.31 12.93
C GLU A 308 -0.08 11.87 12.78
N VAL A 309 0.67 11.04 12.08
CA VAL A 309 0.39 9.60 11.88
C VAL A 309 1.72 8.85 11.88
N TRP A 310 1.75 7.63 12.42
CA TRP A 310 2.92 6.75 12.37
C TRP A 310 2.55 5.37 11.84
N PRO A 311 3.29 4.80 10.87
CA PRO A 311 2.95 3.50 10.28
C PRO A 311 2.97 2.36 11.30
N MET A 312 2.04 1.42 11.17
CA MET A 312 1.98 0.21 12.01
C MET A 312 2.65 -0.97 11.29
N VAL A 313 3.93 -1.17 11.58
CA VAL A 313 4.72 -2.32 11.12
C VAL A 313 4.94 -3.25 12.31
N THR A 314 4.39 -4.46 12.27
CA THR A 314 4.37 -5.36 13.44
C THR A 314 5.26 -6.59 13.31
N ASP A 315 5.74 -6.86 12.09
CA ASP A 315 6.63 -8.00 11.82
C ASP A 315 7.83 -7.51 11.00
N ILE A 316 8.92 -7.23 11.71
CA ILE A 316 10.18 -6.74 11.12
C ILE A 316 11.21 -7.86 11.26
N ARG A 317 11.79 -8.29 10.13
CA ARG A 317 12.74 -9.41 10.12
C ARG A 317 13.97 -9.09 9.29
N PRO A 318 15.11 -9.74 9.59
CA PRO A 318 16.26 -9.67 8.71
C PRO A 318 15.94 -10.37 7.36
N MET A 319 16.65 -9.99 6.31
CA MET A 319 16.50 -10.55 4.96
C MET A 319 16.57 -12.09 4.93
N ALA A 320 17.39 -12.71 5.80
CA ALA A 320 17.51 -14.17 5.89
C ALA A 320 16.21 -14.87 6.35
N GLU A 321 15.28 -14.17 6.96
CA GLU A 321 14.00 -14.70 7.44
C GLU A 321 12.82 -14.39 6.51
N ALA A 322 13.10 -13.96 5.28
CA ALA A 322 12.07 -13.56 4.31
C ALA A 322 11.04 -14.67 4.04
N GLU A 323 11.47 -15.93 4.00
CA GLU A 323 10.56 -17.05 3.77
C GLU A 323 9.52 -17.18 4.89
N ALA A 324 9.95 -17.16 6.14
CA ALA A 324 9.05 -17.22 7.30
C ALA A 324 8.09 -16.02 7.37
N LEU A 325 8.56 -14.82 6.96
CA LEU A 325 7.69 -13.64 6.85
C LEU A 325 6.60 -13.85 5.79
N HIS A 326 6.98 -14.37 4.62
CA HIS A 326 6.07 -14.60 3.50
C HIS A 326 5.07 -15.72 3.77
N GLU A 327 5.45 -16.74 4.54
CA GLU A 327 4.51 -17.77 5.03
C GLU A 327 3.42 -17.15 5.91
N ARG A 328 3.77 -16.25 6.81
CA ARG A 328 2.79 -15.53 7.65
C ARG A 328 1.89 -14.59 6.86
N LEU A 329 2.42 -13.94 5.81
CA LEU A 329 1.60 -13.15 4.88
C LEU A 329 0.60 -14.02 4.13
N GLU A 330 1.01 -15.21 3.68
CA GLU A 330 0.14 -16.17 3.00
C GLU A 330 -0.98 -16.68 3.92
N GLN A 331 -0.64 -16.97 5.17
CA GLN A 331 -1.60 -17.41 6.20
C GLN A 331 -2.51 -16.28 6.69
N GLY A 332 -2.25 -15.02 6.30
CA GLY A 332 -3.03 -13.87 6.75
C GLY A 332 -2.83 -13.50 8.23
N THR A 333 -1.78 -14.04 8.90
CA THR A 333 -1.53 -13.84 10.35
C THR A 333 -0.77 -12.55 10.67
N VAL A 334 -0.29 -11.82 9.67
CA VAL A 334 0.33 -10.50 9.87
C VAL A 334 -0.76 -9.47 10.19
N ILE A 335 -0.56 -8.71 11.26
CA ILE A 335 -1.41 -7.59 11.66
C ILE A 335 -0.76 -6.30 11.15
N GLY A 336 -1.47 -5.48 10.40
CA GLY A 336 -0.87 -4.31 9.77
C GLY A 336 0.17 -4.71 8.72
N ARG A 337 1.37 -4.08 8.74
CA ARG A 337 2.40 -4.30 7.72
C ARG A 337 3.58 -5.09 8.26
N ALA A 338 4.28 -5.75 7.35
CA ALA A 338 5.57 -6.40 7.59
C ALA A 338 6.68 -5.72 6.80
N ALA A 339 7.94 -5.94 7.20
CA ALA A 339 9.11 -5.45 6.48
C ALA A 339 10.33 -6.34 6.68
N LEU A 340 11.25 -6.31 5.72
CA LEU A 340 12.58 -6.88 5.82
C LEU A 340 13.62 -5.77 6.05
N LEU A 341 14.50 -5.96 7.01
CA LEU A 341 15.74 -5.22 7.14
C LEU A 341 16.76 -5.82 6.17
N ILE A 342 17.37 -4.98 5.34
CA ILE A 342 18.24 -5.43 4.24
C ILE A 342 19.71 -5.26 4.61
N GLY A 343 20.09 -4.11 5.19
CA GLY A 343 21.49 -3.80 5.52
C GLY A 343 21.68 -3.23 6.89
#